data_1ded5e3423382f945513df6bf6e76268
#
_entry.id   1ded5e3423382f945513df6bf6e76268
#
_cell.length_a   1.000
_cell.length_b   1.000
_cell.length_c   1.000
_cell.angle_alpha   90.00
_cell.angle_beta   90.00
_cell.angle_gamma   90.00
#
_symmetry.space_group_name_H-M   'P 1'
#
loop_
_entity.id
_entity.type
_entity.pdbx_description
1 polymer ?
#
loop_
_entity_poly.entity_id
_entity_poly.type
_entity_poly.pdbx_seq_one_letter_code
_entity_poly.pdbx_strand_id
1 'polypeptide(L)'
;VVLLKNDGAFLPLTKQRDIVVLGPNSGNIPTGGGSGFVHPFSTVSVGEGMQMMGKKYKVTVLGNLPSASDMAAQGMVYTSADCKTPGLRGEYFANKHFEGTPALTRVDTKIGFNWKDKAPAEGLPADGFSIRWTGVFVPESDCTASLVMRGDDGYRLFVDGEEVLADWGNHSATTRKGSVEMKAGRKYALRLEYFDNASSAEVSFGYMTADPRAEDARIIRADAV
;
A
#
# COMPACT_ATOMS: atom_id res chain seq x y z
N VAL A 1 -11.56 24.90 -18.74
CA VAL A 1 -11.70 23.54 -19.29
C VAL A 1 -12.07 23.64 -20.76
N VAL A 2 -11.42 22.88 -21.63
CA VAL A 2 -11.67 22.83 -23.07
C VAL A 2 -12.11 21.42 -23.45
N LEU A 3 -13.24 21.28 -24.10
CA LEU A 3 -13.73 20.02 -24.65
C LEU A 3 -13.16 19.82 -26.06
N LEU A 4 -12.21 18.89 -26.20
CA LEU A 4 -11.50 18.66 -27.47
C LEU A 4 -12.27 17.77 -28.43
N LYS A 5 -13.10 16.85 -27.92
CA LYS A 5 -13.87 15.87 -28.71
C LYS A 5 -15.12 15.46 -27.96
N ASN A 6 -16.24 15.34 -28.64
CA ASN A 6 -17.52 14.89 -28.09
C ASN A 6 -18.35 14.19 -29.17
N ASP A 7 -17.82 13.10 -29.71
CA ASP A 7 -18.48 12.31 -30.78
C ASP A 7 -19.80 11.75 -30.23
N GLY A 8 -20.85 11.85 -31.06
CA GLY A 8 -22.20 11.44 -30.69
C GLY A 8 -22.89 12.32 -29.62
N ALA A 9 -22.37 13.51 -29.33
CA ALA A 9 -22.93 14.45 -28.33
C ALA A 9 -23.17 13.78 -26.96
N PHE A 10 -22.18 12.96 -26.50
CA PHE A 10 -22.27 12.25 -25.22
C PHE A 10 -22.37 13.21 -24.02
N LEU A 11 -21.66 14.32 -24.08
CA LEU A 11 -21.73 15.41 -23.11
C LEU A 11 -22.60 16.58 -23.62
N PRO A 12 -23.33 17.27 -22.74
CA PRO A 12 -23.49 17.02 -21.31
C PRO A 12 -24.31 15.76 -21.03
N LEU A 13 -24.09 15.13 -19.85
CA LEU A 13 -24.88 13.97 -19.43
C LEU A 13 -26.34 14.41 -19.16
N THR A 14 -27.26 14.04 -20.07
CA THR A 14 -28.65 14.46 -20.00
C THR A 14 -29.60 13.44 -19.39
N LYS A 15 -29.20 12.17 -19.37
CA LYS A 15 -29.98 11.05 -18.83
C LYS A 15 -29.42 10.64 -17.47
N GLN A 16 -30.28 10.10 -16.60
CA GLN A 16 -29.84 9.46 -15.35
C GLN A 16 -28.95 8.26 -15.70
N ARG A 17 -27.75 8.23 -15.12
CA ARG A 17 -26.74 7.20 -15.36
C ARG A 17 -25.99 6.92 -14.07
N ASP A 18 -25.52 5.72 -13.93
CA ASP A 18 -24.49 5.38 -12.95
C ASP A 18 -23.14 5.84 -13.51
N ILE A 19 -22.37 6.54 -12.68
CA ILE A 19 -21.07 7.10 -13.04
C ILE A 19 -20.02 6.47 -12.15
N VAL A 20 -18.99 5.92 -12.76
CA VAL A 20 -17.82 5.42 -12.04
C VAL A 20 -16.64 6.34 -12.34
N VAL A 21 -16.05 6.92 -11.29
CA VAL A 21 -14.87 7.78 -11.38
C VAL A 21 -13.67 6.97 -10.93
N LEU A 22 -12.74 6.72 -11.83
CA LEU A 22 -11.60 5.83 -11.64
C LEU A 22 -10.28 6.63 -11.55
N GLY A 23 -9.35 6.09 -10.78
CA GLY A 23 -7.96 6.51 -10.78
C GLY A 23 -7.51 7.26 -9.53
N PRO A 24 -6.19 7.41 -9.33
CA PRO A 24 -5.62 7.95 -8.09
C PRO A 24 -6.05 9.39 -7.78
N ASN A 25 -6.47 10.14 -8.78
CA ASN A 25 -6.92 11.53 -8.64
C ASN A 25 -8.44 11.66 -8.57
N SER A 26 -9.19 10.58 -8.55
CA SER A 26 -10.65 10.61 -8.48
C SER A 26 -11.17 11.12 -7.13
N GLY A 27 -10.50 10.75 -6.04
CA GLY A 27 -10.77 11.17 -4.68
C GLY A 27 -9.74 12.15 -4.09
N ASN A 28 -8.68 12.49 -4.86
CA ASN A 28 -7.62 13.39 -4.42
C ASN A 28 -7.37 14.47 -5.46
N ILE A 29 -6.95 15.65 -5.00
CA ILE A 29 -6.46 16.71 -5.89
C ILE A 29 -4.93 16.69 -5.85
N PRO A 30 -4.25 16.41 -6.97
CA PRO A 30 -2.81 16.54 -7.03
C PRO A 30 -2.43 18.02 -6.85
N THR A 31 -1.61 18.30 -5.85
CA THR A 31 -1.04 19.62 -5.61
C THR A 31 0.44 19.62 -6.02
N GLY A 32 0.95 20.78 -6.38
CA GLY A 32 2.39 20.94 -6.61
C GLY A 32 3.18 20.63 -5.34
N GLY A 33 4.34 19.98 -5.50
CA GLY A 33 5.25 19.67 -4.39
C GLY A 33 6.42 20.64 -4.30
N GLY A 34 7.26 20.47 -3.27
CA GLY A 34 8.47 21.26 -3.04
C GLY A 34 8.18 22.72 -2.79
N SER A 35 9.05 23.61 -3.27
CA SER A 35 8.93 25.06 -3.11
C SER A 35 7.71 25.72 -3.78
N GLY A 36 7.04 25.00 -4.68
CA GLY A 36 5.79 25.43 -5.32
C GLY A 36 4.52 25.01 -4.59
N PHE A 37 4.65 24.36 -3.42
CA PHE A 37 3.49 23.89 -2.67
C PHE A 37 2.76 25.04 -1.99
N VAL A 38 1.46 25.14 -2.24
CA VAL A 38 0.57 26.09 -1.57
C VAL A 38 -0.53 25.29 -0.87
N HIS A 39 -0.72 25.51 0.42
CA HIS A 39 -1.83 24.92 1.17
C HIS A 39 -3.15 25.51 0.68
N PRO A 40 -4.02 24.73 0.04
CA PRO A 40 -5.34 25.23 -0.34
C PRO A 40 -6.23 25.39 0.90
N PHE A 41 -7.07 26.42 0.93
CA PHE A 41 -8.08 26.60 1.99
C PHE A 41 -9.15 25.50 1.96
N SER A 42 -9.50 25.03 0.77
CA SER A 42 -10.40 23.91 0.56
C SER A 42 -10.09 23.25 -0.78
N THR A 43 -10.42 21.98 -0.89
CA THR A 43 -10.29 21.22 -2.13
C THR A 43 -11.58 20.46 -2.39
N VAL A 44 -11.92 20.30 -3.67
CA VAL A 44 -13.03 19.46 -4.12
C VAL A 44 -12.49 18.54 -5.20
N SER A 45 -12.40 17.26 -4.91
CA SER A 45 -11.97 16.25 -5.88
C SER A 45 -12.99 16.09 -7.02
N VAL A 46 -12.60 15.44 -8.12
CA VAL A 46 -13.51 15.15 -9.22
C VAL A 46 -14.68 14.30 -8.73
N GLY A 47 -14.41 13.29 -7.90
CA GLY A 47 -15.43 12.43 -7.32
C GLY A 47 -16.41 13.19 -6.43
N GLU A 48 -15.90 14.01 -5.52
CA GLU A 48 -16.74 14.88 -4.67
C GLU A 48 -17.57 15.89 -5.49
N GLY A 49 -16.94 16.53 -6.46
CA GLY A 49 -17.64 17.46 -7.35
C GLY A 49 -18.80 16.80 -8.09
N MET A 50 -18.60 15.57 -8.58
CA MET A 50 -19.66 14.80 -9.22
C MET A 50 -20.77 14.39 -8.24
N GLN A 51 -20.41 13.98 -7.03
CA GLN A 51 -21.38 13.64 -5.97
C GLN A 51 -22.21 14.87 -5.55
N MET A 52 -21.61 16.06 -5.53
CA MET A 52 -22.29 17.32 -5.26
C MET A 52 -23.30 17.73 -6.33
N MET A 53 -23.19 17.22 -7.55
CA MET A 53 -24.15 17.48 -8.64
C MET A 53 -25.56 16.90 -8.38
N GLY A 54 -25.73 16.26 -7.23
CA GLY A 54 -27.02 15.91 -6.67
C GLY A 54 -27.53 14.51 -7.08
N LYS A 55 -28.75 14.23 -6.63
CA LYS A 55 -29.42 12.92 -6.69
C LYS A 55 -29.70 12.37 -8.11
N LYS A 56 -29.27 13.08 -9.15
CA LYS A 56 -29.51 12.71 -10.55
C LYS A 56 -28.62 11.56 -11.02
N TYR A 57 -27.47 11.37 -10.34
CA TYR A 57 -26.50 10.35 -10.70
C TYR A 57 -26.10 9.54 -9.47
N LYS A 58 -25.97 8.23 -9.63
CA LYS A 58 -25.27 7.39 -8.66
C LYS A 58 -23.78 7.46 -9.03
N VAL A 59 -22.98 8.09 -8.18
CA VAL A 59 -21.55 8.25 -8.42
C VAL A 59 -20.78 7.30 -7.50
N THR A 60 -20.05 6.38 -8.11
CA THR A 60 -19.10 5.50 -7.41
C THR A 60 -17.68 6.00 -7.69
N VAL A 61 -16.93 6.27 -6.64
CA VAL A 61 -15.52 6.72 -6.74
C VAL A 61 -14.62 5.57 -6.37
N LEU A 62 -13.82 5.10 -7.33
CA LEU A 62 -12.80 4.07 -7.15
C LEU A 62 -11.42 4.74 -7.22
N GLY A 63 -11.07 5.45 -6.15
CA GLY A 63 -9.99 6.42 -6.16
C GLY A 63 -8.62 5.85 -6.08
N ASN A 64 -8.39 4.95 -5.18
CA ASN A 64 -7.05 4.47 -4.90
C ASN A 64 -7.03 2.95 -4.90
N LEU A 65 -6.05 2.39 -5.57
CA LEU A 65 -5.54 1.08 -5.16
C LEU A 65 -5.18 1.18 -3.68
N PRO A 66 -5.52 0.18 -2.87
CA PRO A 66 -5.17 0.19 -1.46
C PRO A 66 -3.68 0.51 -1.30
N SER A 67 -3.34 1.35 -0.35
CA SER A 67 -1.95 1.59 0.00
C SER A 67 -1.31 0.29 0.48
N ALA A 68 0.02 0.21 0.46
CA ALA A 68 0.71 -0.96 1.01
C ALA A 68 0.27 -1.27 2.46
N SER A 69 -0.01 -0.24 3.24
CA SER A 69 -0.51 -0.39 4.61
C SER A 69 -1.97 -0.86 4.70
N ASP A 70 -2.82 -0.47 3.76
CA ASP A 70 -4.20 -0.94 3.71
C ASP A 70 -4.26 -2.42 3.30
N MET A 71 -3.36 -2.83 2.39
CA MET A 71 -3.21 -4.22 1.98
C MET A 71 -2.78 -5.12 3.14
N ALA A 72 -1.87 -4.67 4.01
CA ALA A 72 -1.44 -5.43 5.18
C ALA A 72 -2.54 -5.66 6.22
N ALA A 73 -3.61 -4.87 6.21
CA ALA A 73 -4.71 -4.98 7.17
C ALA A 73 -5.73 -6.09 6.86
N GLN A 74 -5.56 -6.86 5.78
CA GLN A 74 -6.56 -7.85 5.31
C GLN A 74 -6.56 -9.20 6.05
N GLY A 75 -5.80 -9.36 7.15
CA GLY A 75 -5.95 -10.50 8.06
C GLY A 75 -5.34 -11.84 7.62
N MET A 76 -4.61 -11.89 6.51
CA MET A 76 -3.98 -13.12 6.01
C MET A 76 -2.55 -13.34 6.52
N VAL A 77 -2.08 -12.48 7.42
CA VAL A 77 -0.71 -12.49 7.91
C VAL A 77 -0.70 -12.76 9.41
N TYR A 78 0.08 -13.74 9.83
CA TYR A 78 0.16 -14.22 11.20
C TYR A 78 1.59 -14.36 11.69
N THR A 79 1.82 -14.24 12.99
CA THR A 79 3.15 -14.35 13.61
C THR A 79 3.77 -15.73 13.49
N SER A 80 2.94 -16.76 13.34
CA SER A 80 3.39 -18.18 13.29
C SER A 80 2.40 -19.06 12.54
N ALA A 81 2.87 -20.29 12.24
CA ALA A 81 2.10 -21.26 11.47
C ALA A 81 0.84 -21.82 12.18
N ASP A 82 0.61 -21.50 13.44
CA ASP A 82 -0.65 -21.82 14.14
C ASP A 82 -1.80 -20.85 13.78
N CYS A 83 -1.50 -19.75 13.10
CA CYS A 83 -2.44 -18.73 12.62
C CYS A 83 -3.35 -18.14 13.71
N LYS A 84 -2.86 -18.06 14.95
CA LYS A 84 -3.65 -17.54 16.08
C LYS A 84 -3.48 -16.04 16.30
N THR A 85 -2.29 -15.53 16.05
CA THR A 85 -1.96 -14.12 16.31
C THR A 85 -1.75 -13.39 15.00
N PRO A 86 -2.68 -12.49 14.59
CA PRO A 86 -2.50 -11.66 13.39
C PRO A 86 -1.29 -10.74 13.50
N GLY A 87 -0.62 -10.50 12.38
CA GLY A 87 0.53 -9.62 12.27
C GLY A 87 1.85 -10.36 12.10
N LEU A 88 2.95 -9.63 12.15
CA LEU A 88 4.32 -10.14 12.04
C LEU A 88 5.09 -9.89 13.34
N ARG A 89 5.98 -10.82 13.68
CA ARG A 89 6.92 -10.63 14.77
C ARG A 89 8.06 -9.74 14.28
N GLY A 90 8.14 -8.53 14.82
CA GLY A 90 9.18 -7.55 14.53
C GLY A 90 10.32 -7.62 15.55
N GLU A 91 11.54 -7.70 15.07
CA GLU A 91 12.79 -7.62 15.80
C GLU A 91 13.53 -6.35 15.40
N TYR A 92 13.71 -5.43 16.34
CA TYR A 92 14.27 -4.11 16.13
C TYR A 92 15.70 -4.06 16.67
N PHE A 93 16.67 -3.72 15.83
CA PHE A 93 18.09 -3.68 16.14
C PHE A 93 18.61 -2.25 16.12
N ALA A 94 19.47 -1.91 17.12
CA ALA A 94 20.14 -0.61 17.20
C ALA A 94 21.38 -0.54 16.26
N ASN A 95 21.34 -1.21 15.14
CA ASN A 95 22.34 -1.20 14.07
C ASN A 95 21.71 -1.60 12.75
N LYS A 96 22.39 -1.32 11.62
CA LYS A 96 21.88 -1.59 10.26
C LYS A 96 22.00 -3.05 9.79
N HIS A 97 22.63 -3.91 10.55
CA HIS A 97 23.12 -5.23 10.09
C HIS A 97 22.42 -6.40 10.76
N PHE A 98 21.37 -6.15 11.58
CA PHE A 98 20.65 -7.18 12.35
C PHE A 98 21.56 -7.94 13.32
N GLU A 99 22.62 -7.30 13.83
CA GLU A 99 23.61 -7.91 14.68
C GLU A 99 23.23 -7.86 16.14
N GLY A 100 23.58 -8.91 16.87
CA GLY A 100 23.37 -9.01 18.30
C GLY A 100 21.92 -9.31 18.70
N THR A 101 21.56 -8.94 19.91
CA THR A 101 20.20 -9.11 20.44
C THR A 101 19.32 -7.93 20.02
N PRO A 102 18.09 -8.16 19.53
CA PRO A 102 17.16 -7.07 19.27
C PRO A 102 16.92 -6.23 20.53
N ALA A 103 16.98 -4.92 20.40
CA ALA A 103 16.63 -3.99 21.47
C ALA A 103 15.13 -4.04 21.81
N LEU A 104 14.28 -4.37 20.82
CA LEU A 104 12.85 -4.56 21.01
C LEU A 104 12.37 -5.73 20.14
N THR A 105 11.47 -6.53 20.71
CA THR A 105 10.68 -7.51 19.96
C THR A 105 9.19 -7.29 20.27
N ARG A 106 8.37 -7.14 19.23
CA ARG A 106 6.92 -6.98 19.37
C ARG A 106 6.16 -7.59 18.20
N VAL A 107 4.85 -7.65 18.29
CA VAL A 107 3.97 -7.99 17.17
C VAL A 107 3.48 -6.71 16.52
N ASP A 108 3.75 -6.56 15.23
CA ASP A 108 3.22 -5.48 14.41
C ASP A 108 2.08 -6.03 13.55
N THR A 109 0.86 -5.62 13.84
CA THR A 109 -0.33 -6.04 13.10
C THR A 109 -0.43 -5.37 11.73
N LYS A 110 0.33 -4.28 11.54
CA LYS A 110 0.43 -3.51 10.31
C LYS A 110 1.86 -3.00 10.15
N ILE A 111 2.45 -3.20 8.98
CA ILE A 111 3.71 -2.57 8.63
C ILE A 111 3.39 -1.33 7.80
N GLY A 112 3.43 -0.18 8.46
CA GLY A 112 3.14 1.11 7.86
C GLY A 112 3.61 2.21 8.81
N PHE A 113 4.91 2.44 8.80
CA PHE A 113 5.58 3.35 9.73
C PHE A 113 6.21 4.52 8.97
N ASN A 114 6.12 5.69 9.55
CA ASN A 114 6.85 6.86 9.10
C ASN A 114 7.34 7.59 10.36
N TRP A 115 8.57 7.32 10.71
CA TRP A 115 9.21 7.89 11.92
C TRP A 115 9.82 9.26 11.63
N LYS A 116 10.07 9.57 10.35
CA LYS A 116 10.84 10.76 9.93
C LYS A 116 12.23 10.72 10.56
N ASP A 117 12.56 11.73 11.34
CA ASP A 117 13.81 11.92 12.09
C ASP A 117 13.76 11.38 13.54
N LYS A 118 12.80 10.51 13.87
CA LYS A 118 12.60 9.97 15.22
C LYS A 118 12.94 8.49 15.31
N ALA A 119 13.41 8.08 16.48
CA ALA A 119 13.60 6.68 16.80
C ALA A 119 12.29 5.87 16.69
N PRO A 120 12.33 4.62 16.20
CA PRO A 120 11.14 3.76 16.08
C PRO A 120 10.57 3.32 17.43
N ALA A 121 11.37 3.33 18.49
CA ALA A 121 10.98 3.08 19.87
C ALA A 121 12.05 3.57 20.85
N GLU A 122 11.70 3.60 22.13
CA GLU A 122 12.67 3.87 23.21
C GLU A 122 13.81 2.85 23.21
N GLY A 123 15.03 3.30 23.38
CA GLY A 123 16.24 2.47 23.37
C GLY A 123 16.79 2.18 21.97
N LEU A 124 16.18 2.70 20.92
CA LEU A 124 16.69 2.64 19.55
C LEU A 124 17.22 4.01 19.10
N PRO A 125 18.21 4.06 18.22
CA PRO A 125 18.67 5.33 17.62
C PRO A 125 17.61 5.86 16.63
N ALA A 126 17.65 7.16 16.32
CA ALA A 126 16.83 7.77 15.31
C ALA A 126 17.26 7.34 13.90
N ASP A 127 18.56 7.15 13.70
CA ASP A 127 19.20 6.73 12.47
C ASP A 127 20.06 5.48 12.70
N GLY A 128 20.33 4.73 11.64
CA GLY A 128 21.26 3.59 11.69
C GLY A 128 20.70 2.36 12.40
N PHE A 129 19.40 2.12 12.31
CA PHE A 129 18.72 0.95 12.85
C PHE A 129 18.26 -0.02 11.76
N SER A 130 17.85 -1.21 12.17
CA SER A 130 17.22 -2.18 11.26
C SER A 130 16.09 -2.93 11.93
N ILE A 131 15.17 -3.44 11.13
CA ILE A 131 14.03 -4.20 11.61
C ILE A 131 13.84 -5.43 10.72
N ARG A 132 13.67 -6.59 11.36
CA ARG A 132 13.28 -7.84 10.71
C ARG A 132 11.90 -8.24 11.18
N TRP A 133 10.97 -8.38 10.24
CA TRP A 133 9.67 -8.98 10.51
C TRP A 133 9.63 -10.41 9.98
N THR A 134 9.07 -11.31 10.78
CA THR A 134 8.87 -12.71 10.42
C THR A 134 7.46 -13.16 10.75
N GLY A 135 6.95 -14.09 9.95
CA GLY A 135 5.63 -14.68 10.14
C GLY A 135 5.22 -15.55 8.98
N VAL A 136 3.93 -15.74 8.79
CA VAL A 136 3.37 -16.53 7.70
C VAL A 136 2.25 -15.76 7.00
N PHE A 137 2.14 -15.98 5.70
CA PHE A 137 1.04 -15.55 4.86
C PHE A 137 0.19 -16.76 4.49
N VAL A 138 -1.14 -16.65 4.59
CA VAL A 138 -2.08 -17.73 4.27
C VAL A 138 -3.16 -17.18 3.34
N PRO A 139 -3.11 -17.44 2.03
CA PRO A 139 -4.13 -16.97 1.11
C PRO A 139 -5.44 -17.74 1.29
N GLU A 140 -6.56 -17.07 1.15
CA GLU A 140 -7.91 -17.69 1.23
C GLU A 140 -8.29 -18.44 -0.05
N SER A 141 -7.69 -18.10 -1.18
CA SER A 141 -7.92 -18.71 -2.48
C SER A 141 -6.63 -18.89 -3.25
N ASP A 142 -6.61 -19.76 -4.25
CA ASP A 142 -5.53 -19.83 -5.24
C ASP A 142 -5.43 -18.48 -5.95
N CYS A 143 -4.26 -17.87 -5.93
CA CYS A 143 -4.06 -16.54 -6.47
C CYS A 143 -2.61 -16.26 -6.87
N THR A 144 -2.42 -15.25 -7.70
CA THR A 144 -1.15 -14.56 -7.83
C THR A 144 -1.14 -13.40 -6.82
N ALA A 145 -0.42 -13.57 -5.72
CA ALA A 145 -0.29 -12.50 -4.72
C ALA A 145 0.68 -11.44 -5.24
N SER A 146 0.23 -10.21 -5.32
CA SER A 146 1.07 -9.04 -5.57
C SER A 146 1.53 -8.48 -4.23
N LEU A 147 2.82 -8.55 -3.96
CA LEU A 147 3.46 -8.07 -2.73
C LEU A 147 4.14 -6.73 -3.01
N VAL A 148 3.99 -5.77 -2.12
CA VAL A 148 4.48 -4.41 -2.30
C VAL A 148 5.20 -3.96 -1.05
N MET A 149 6.40 -3.43 -1.20
CA MET A 149 7.07 -2.66 -0.15
C MET A 149 7.42 -1.26 -0.64
N ARG A 150 7.35 -0.32 0.27
CA ARG A 150 7.88 1.03 0.13
C ARG A 150 8.76 1.31 1.33
N GLY A 151 9.90 1.91 1.13
CA GLY A 151 10.81 2.29 2.22
C GLY A 151 11.80 3.37 1.84
N ASP A 152 12.29 4.02 2.85
CA ASP A 152 13.40 4.95 2.95
C ASP A 152 14.18 4.54 4.22
N ASP A 153 15.33 3.94 4.19
CA ASP A 153 16.17 3.49 3.08
C ASP A 153 15.83 2.06 2.58
N GLY A 154 16.75 1.12 2.77
CA GLY A 154 16.78 -0.20 2.16
C GLY A 154 15.79 -1.21 2.72
N TYR A 155 15.17 -1.98 1.84
CA TYR A 155 14.21 -3.02 2.20
C TYR A 155 14.27 -4.22 1.24
N ARG A 156 13.86 -5.40 1.74
CA ARG A 156 13.69 -6.61 0.94
C ARG A 156 12.69 -7.57 1.58
N LEU A 157 12.09 -8.40 0.75
CA LEU A 157 11.06 -9.36 1.12
C LEU A 157 11.40 -10.74 0.58
N PHE A 158 11.25 -11.73 1.45
CA PHE A 158 11.39 -13.14 1.13
C PHE A 158 10.11 -13.90 1.41
N VAL A 159 9.79 -14.84 0.53
CA VAL A 159 8.70 -15.81 0.69
C VAL A 159 9.30 -17.21 0.56
N ASP A 160 9.09 -18.05 1.56
CA ASP A 160 9.68 -19.40 1.67
C ASP A 160 11.22 -19.41 1.46
N GLY A 161 11.89 -18.32 1.85
CA GLY A 161 13.34 -18.13 1.72
C GLY A 161 13.82 -17.51 0.42
N GLU A 162 12.97 -17.46 -0.63
CA GLU A 162 13.30 -16.84 -1.91
C GLU A 162 13.05 -15.34 -1.87
N GLU A 163 13.97 -14.52 -2.38
CA GLU A 163 13.83 -13.07 -2.49
C GLU A 163 12.84 -12.71 -3.59
N VAL A 164 11.73 -12.08 -3.22
CA VAL A 164 10.63 -11.71 -4.13
C VAL A 164 10.79 -10.27 -4.63
N LEU A 165 11.25 -9.39 -3.78
CA LEU A 165 11.55 -8.00 -4.12
C LEU A 165 12.64 -7.46 -3.21
N ALA A 166 13.44 -6.54 -3.74
CA ALA A 166 14.43 -5.79 -2.98
C ALA A 166 14.68 -4.42 -3.57
N ASP A 167 15.02 -3.48 -2.71
CA ASP A 167 15.72 -2.24 -3.00
C ASP A 167 16.68 -2.02 -1.83
N TRP A 168 17.85 -2.68 -1.91
CA TRP A 168 18.79 -2.80 -0.82
C TRP A 168 19.96 -1.83 -0.97
N GLY A 169 19.75 -0.60 -0.53
CA GLY A 169 20.72 0.48 -0.63
C GLY A 169 20.27 1.72 0.15
N ASN A 170 21.10 2.75 0.15
CA ASN A 170 20.71 4.05 0.69
C ASN A 170 19.99 4.84 -0.42
N HIS A 171 18.75 5.22 -0.18
CA HIS A 171 17.93 5.95 -1.13
C HIS A 171 16.74 6.62 -0.43
N SER A 172 16.20 7.68 -1.01
CA SER A 172 14.91 8.21 -0.60
C SER A 172 13.78 7.21 -0.90
N ALA A 173 12.61 7.45 -0.33
CA ALA A 173 11.49 6.53 -0.42
C ALA A 173 11.16 6.03 -1.83
N THR A 174 11.32 4.73 -2.05
CA THR A 174 11.00 4.02 -3.30
C THR A 174 9.97 2.94 -3.07
N THR A 175 9.37 2.44 -4.14
CA THR A 175 8.39 1.34 -4.09
C THR A 175 8.79 0.23 -5.04
N ARG A 176 8.81 -1.02 -4.55
CA ARG A 176 9.01 -2.24 -5.34
C ARG A 176 7.82 -3.17 -5.19
N LYS A 177 7.58 -3.94 -6.25
CA LYS A 177 6.51 -4.96 -6.32
C LYS A 177 7.12 -6.27 -6.76
N GLY A 178 6.62 -7.35 -6.17
CA GLY A 178 6.89 -8.72 -6.58
C GLY A 178 5.59 -9.52 -6.65
N SER A 179 5.60 -10.65 -7.34
CA SER A 179 4.43 -11.51 -7.48
C SER A 179 4.79 -12.95 -7.17
N VAL A 180 3.92 -13.65 -6.45
CA VAL A 180 4.09 -15.05 -6.08
C VAL A 180 2.80 -15.81 -6.34
N GLU A 181 2.91 -16.95 -7.05
CA GLU A 181 1.81 -17.89 -7.18
C GLU A 181 1.56 -18.60 -5.86
N MET A 182 0.35 -18.49 -5.34
CA MET A 182 -0.01 -19.00 -4.03
C MET A 182 -1.24 -19.89 -4.09
N LYS A 183 -1.24 -20.92 -3.23
CA LYS A 183 -2.33 -21.89 -3.09
C LYS A 183 -3.12 -21.65 -1.82
N ALA A 184 -4.45 -21.75 -1.92
CA ALA A 184 -5.38 -21.58 -0.81
C ALA A 184 -4.97 -22.41 0.41
N GLY A 185 -4.96 -21.79 1.58
CA GLY A 185 -4.66 -22.42 2.87
C GLY A 185 -3.21 -22.88 3.06
N ARG A 186 -2.35 -22.80 2.05
CA ARG A 186 -0.91 -23.06 2.24
C ARG A 186 -0.28 -21.91 3.02
N LYS A 187 0.60 -22.27 3.95
CA LYS A 187 1.34 -21.31 4.78
C LYS A 187 2.67 -21.00 4.12
N TYR A 188 2.88 -19.75 3.79
CA TYR A 188 4.10 -19.22 3.17
C TYR A 188 4.89 -18.47 4.23
N ALA A 189 6.13 -18.85 4.47
CA ALA A 189 7.01 -18.14 5.39
C ALA A 189 7.34 -16.75 4.83
N LEU A 190 7.04 -15.71 5.59
CA LEU A 190 7.41 -14.34 5.28
C LEU A 190 8.60 -13.89 6.11
N ARG A 191 9.55 -13.20 5.46
CA ARG A 191 10.59 -12.43 6.12
C ARG A 191 10.77 -11.11 5.38
N LEU A 192 10.52 -10.01 6.08
CA LEU A 192 10.76 -8.66 5.63
C LEU A 192 11.96 -8.11 6.38
N GLU A 193 12.85 -7.43 5.69
CA GLU A 193 14.00 -6.76 6.26
C GLU A 193 14.03 -5.31 5.79
N TYR A 194 14.32 -4.42 6.72
CA TYR A 194 14.41 -2.98 6.51
C TYR A 194 15.59 -2.42 7.30
N PHE A 195 16.30 -1.47 6.73
CA PHE A 195 17.22 -0.64 7.48
C PHE A 195 17.04 0.82 7.12
N ASP A 196 17.24 1.66 8.11
CA ASP A 196 17.43 3.09 7.97
C ASP A 196 18.91 3.43 8.11
N ASN A 197 19.40 4.33 7.26
CA ASN A 197 20.78 4.80 7.33
C ASN A 197 20.88 6.16 8.00
N ALA A 198 20.11 7.13 7.54
CA ALA A 198 20.14 8.50 8.06
C ALA A 198 18.95 9.31 7.51
N SER A 199 18.56 10.36 8.23
CA SER A 199 17.55 11.33 7.84
C SER A 199 16.13 10.82 8.04
N SER A 200 15.35 10.63 6.97
CA SER A 200 13.94 10.27 7.10
C SER A 200 13.74 8.76 7.01
N ALA A 201 13.09 8.17 7.99
CA ALA A 201 12.81 6.74 8.04
C ALA A 201 11.32 6.44 7.80
N GLU A 202 11.03 5.67 6.74
CA GLU A 202 9.68 5.15 6.50
C GLU A 202 9.71 3.74 5.90
N VAL A 203 8.75 2.91 6.27
CA VAL A 203 8.56 1.59 5.66
C VAL A 203 7.10 1.19 5.68
N SER A 204 6.65 0.59 4.58
CA SER A 204 5.33 -0.04 4.52
C SER A 204 5.38 -1.33 3.71
N PHE A 205 4.51 -2.27 4.07
CA PHE A 205 4.29 -3.52 3.38
C PHE A 205 2.80 -3.74 3.15
N GLY A 206 2.48 -4.27 1.99
CA GLY A 206 1.12 -4.67 1.66
C GLY A 206 1.07 -5.74 0.60
N TYR A 207 -0.11 -6.36 0.46
CA TYR A 207 -0.36 -7.40 -0.52
C TYR A 207 -1.76 -7.29 -1.11
N MET A 208 -1.95 -7.81 -2.33
CA MET A 208 -3.23 -8.05 -2.97
C MET A 208 -3.26 -9.47 -3.51
N THR A 209 -4.34 -10.17 -3.26
CA THR A 209 -4.59 -11.53 -3.75
C THR A 209 -5.56 -11.59 -4.93
N ALA A 210 -6.14 -10.44 -5.31
CA ALA A 210 -6.92 -10.25 -6.52
C ALA A 210 -6.43 -8.99 -7.24
N ASP A 211 -6.57 -8.95 -8.56
CA ASP A 211 -6.35 -7.71 -9.31
C ASP A 211 -7.57 -6.80 -9.12
N PRO A 212 -7.47 -5.69 -8.36
CA PRO A 212 -8.59 -4.78 -8.16
C PRO A 212 -9.06 -4.17 -9.49
N ARG A 213 -8.17 -4.11 -10.51
CA ARG A 213 -8.57 -3.67 -11.85
C ARG A 213 -9.47 -4.67 -12.55
N ALA A 214 -9.36 -5.96 -12.23
CA ALA A 214 -10.23 -6.99 -12.76
C ALA A 214 -11.65 -6.88 -12.19
N GLU A 215 -11.80 -6.55 -10.91
CA GLU A 215 -13.10 -6.28 -10.28
C GLU A 215 -13.71 -4.97 -10.80
N ASP A 216 -12.93 -3.90 -10.87
CA ASP A 216 -13.33 -2.62 -11.46
C ASP A 216 -13.74 -2.80 -12.92
N ALA A 217 -13.00 -3.60 -13.70
CA ALA A 217 -13.35 -3.92 -15.07
C ALA A 217 -14.64 -4.75 -15.21
N ARG A 218 -14.97 -5.59 -14.23
CA ARG A 218 -16.24 -6.33 -14.18
C ARG A 218 -17.41 -5.40 -13.90
N ILE A 219 -17.26 -4.46 -12.96
CA ILE A 219 -18.26 -3.44 -12.65
C ILE A 219 -18.55 -2.60 -13.92
N ILE A 220 -17.52 -2.15 -14.62
CA ILE A 220 -17.66 -1.36 -15.84
C ILE A 220 -18.32 -2.17 -16.97
N ARG A 221 -18.05 -3.48 -17.08
CA ARG A 221 -18.64 -4.35 -18.11
C ARG A 221 -20.08 -4.77 -17.80
N ALA A 222 -20.42 -4.98 -16.53
CA ALA A 222 -21.77 -5.36 -16.13
C ALA A 222 -22.79 -4.24 -16.36
N ASP A 223 -22.37 -2.98 -16.28
CA ASP A 223 -23.22 -1.82 -16.45
C ASP A 223 -23.26 -1.31 -17.91
N ALA A 224 -22.55 -1.95 -18.83
CA ALA A 224 -22.46 -1.58 -20.24
C ALA A 224 -23.43 -2.36 -21.17
N VAL A 225 -24.32 -3.20 -20.61
CA VAL A 225 -25.34 -3.97 -21.34
C VAL A 225 -26.72 -3.35 -21.24
#